data_77ba7d648672a128cc613f8b76c45bd7
#
_entry.id   77ba7d648672a128cc613f8b76c45bd7
#
_cell.length_a   1.000
_cell.length_b   1.000
_cell.length_c   1.000
_cell.angle_alpha   90.00
_cell.angle_beta   90.00
_cell.angle_gamma   90.00
#
_symmetry.space_group_name_H-M   'P 1'
#
loop_
_entity.id
_entity.type
_entity.pdbx_description
1 polymer ?
#
loop_
_entity_poly.entity_id
_entity_poly.type
_entity_poly.pdbx_seq_one_letter_code
_entity_poly.pdbx_strand_id
1 'polypeptide(L)'
;VIDLIKNKVMRKLTPFHVAVPVYDLEEARKFYREVLGCGEGRSDVNWTDFDLYGHQFVIHLKPRPIEEVKHHFNPVDGHDVPIPHFGVVLEWHEWHELEKRLKNSNTKFIIEPYIRFKGLPGEQATMFFLDPSGNALEFKSFQDISQLFAV
;
A
#
# COMPACT_ATOMS: atom_id res chain seq x y z
N VAL A 1 -15.12 -36.69 0.70
CA VAL A 1 -13.97 -35.83 1.06
C VAL A 1 -13.82 -34.62 0.10
N ILE A 2 -14.59 -34.60 -1.00
CA ILE A 2 -14.47 -33.56 -2.05
C ILE A 2 -15.42 -32.36 -1.82
N ASP A 3 -16.37 -32.46 -0.90
CA ASP A 3 -17.39 -31.39 -0.69
C ASP A 3 -17.06 -30.35 0.39
N LEU A 4 -15.94 -30.46 1.09
CA LEU A 4 -15.54 -29.54 2.14
C LEU A 4 -14.83 -28.27 1.64
N ILE A 5 -14.52 -28.16 0.35
CA ILE A 5 -13.81 -27.02 -0.22
C ILE A 5 -14.76 -25.97 -0.83
N LYS A 6 -16.03 -26.31 -1.05
CA LYS A 6 -17.00 -25.42 -1.73
C LYS A 6 -17.79 -24.46 -0.86
N ASN A 7 -17.67 -24.53 0.47
CA ASN A 7 -18.34 -23.60 1.39
C ASN A 7 -17.36 -22.72 2.17
N LYS A 8 -16.42 -22.06 1.46
CA LYS A 8 -15.73 -20.91 2.06
C LYS A 8 -16.75 -19.78 2.16
N VAL A 9 -17.39 -19.66 3.33
CA VAL A 9 -18.21 -18.50 3.65
C VAL A 9 -17.36 -17.27 3.37
N MET A 10 -17.73 -16.49 2.35
CA MET A 10 -17.05 -15.25 2.04
C MET A 10 -17.20 -14.33 3.25
N ARG A 11 -16.13 -14.19 4.03
CA ARG A 11 -16.11 -13.30 5.17
C ARG A 11 -16.29 -11.86 4.67
N LYS A 12 -17.27 -11.15 5.19
CA LYS A 12 -17.39 -9.71 4.94
C LYS A 12 -16.10 -9.03 5.36
N LEU A 13 -15.47 -8.30 4.46
CA LEU A 13 -14.29 -7.49 4.78
C LEU A 13 -14.66 -6.42 5.82
N THR A 14 -13.80 -6.31 6.82
CA THR A 14 -13.84 -5.23 7.81
C THR A 14 -12.57 -4.40 7.66
N PRO A 15 -12.58 -3.11 8.04
CA PRO A 15 -11.39 -2.28 7.96
C PRO A 15 -10.19 -2.89 8.69
N PHE A 16 -9.05 -2.88 8.02
CA PHE A 16 -7.75 -3.16 8.64
C PHE A 16 -7.25 -1.89 9.33
N HIS A 17 -6.43 -2.04 10.36
CA HIS A 17 -5.80 -0.92 11.07
C HIS A 17 -4.28 -1.07 11.01
N VAL A 18 -3.59 0.02 10.64
CA VAL A 18 -2.12 0.09 10.67
C VAL A 18 -1.66 1.47 11.14
N ALA A 19 -0.61 1.52 11.94
CA ALA A 19 0.01 2.74 12.41
C ALA A 19 1.51 2.73 12.09
N VAL A 20 2.03 3.85 11.59
CA VAL A 20 3.44 4.00 11.21
C VAL A 20 4.04 5.27 11.79
N PRO A 21 5.36 5.31 12.06
CA PRO A 21 6.03 6.53 12.45
C PRO A 21 6.26 7.45 11.25
N VAL A 22 6.16 8.75 11.48
CA VAL A 22 6.59 9.79 10.53
C VAL A 22 7.48 10.79 11.24
N TYR A 23 8.33 11.48 10.49
CA TYR A 23 9.33 12.39 11.05
C TYR A 23 9.02 13.87 10.79
N ASP A 24 8.03 14.15 9.96
CA ASP A 24 7.39 15.44 9.74
C ASP A 24 5.91 15.21 9.50
N LEU A 25 5.08 15.70 10.44
CA LEU A 25 3.64 15.43 10.41
C LEU A 25 2.95 16.15 9.26
N GLU A 26 3.32 17.41 8.98
CA GLU A 26 2.70 18.19 7.91
C GLU A 26 3.09 17.69 6.53
N GLU A 27 4.35 17.31 6.32
CA GLU A 27 4.80 16.70 5.07
C GLU A 27 4.09 15.37 4.82
N ALA A 28 3.96 14.52 5.85
CA ALA A 28 3.24 13.26 5.76
C ALA A 28 1.74 13.47 5.49
N ARG A 29 1.08 14.41 6.21
CA ARG A 29 -0.34 14.74 5.97
C ARG A 29 -0.58 15.19 4.53
N LYS A 30 0.28 16.06 4.02
CA LYS A 30 0.20 16.51 2.62
C LYS A 30 0.32 15.34 1.66
N PHE A 31 1.28 14.44 1.87
CA PHE A 31 1.47 13.26 1.02
C PHE A 31 0.24 12.34 1.02
N TYR A 32 -0.24 11.93 2.19
CA TYR A 32 -1.38 11.01 2.28
C TYR A 32 -2.68 11.64 1.77
N ARG A 33 -2.92 12.92 2.03
CA ARG A 33 -4.12 13.62 1.56
C ARG A 33 -4.06 13.94 0.07
N GLU A 34 -2.98 14.52 -0.42
CA GLU A 34 -2.92 15.10 -1.77
C GLU A 34 -2.40 14.10 -2.81
N VAL A 35 -1.44 13.26 -2.45
CA VAL A 35 -0.87 12.27 -3.38
C VAL A 35 -1.66 10.98 -3.36
N LEU A 36 -1.92 10.39 -2.19
CA LEU A 36 -2.69 9.16 -2.08
C LEU A 36 -4.21 9.39 -2.12
N GLY A 37 -4.68 10.61 -1.87
CA GLY A 37 -6.10 10.94 -1.90
C GLY A 37 -6.88 10.44 -0.69
N CYS A 38 -6.19 10.21 0.44
CA CYS A 38 -6.82 9.74 1.67
C CYS A 38 -7.67 10.84 2.32
N GLY A 39 -8.87 10.48 2.79
CA GLY A 39 -9.65 11.32 3.67
C GLY A 39 -8.95 11.44 5.04
N GLU A 40 -8.80 12.68 5.54
CA GLU A 40 -8.22 12.92 6.85
C GLU A 40 -9.33 12.80 7.92
N GLY A 41 -9.07 12.03 8.97
CA GLY A 41 -9.96 11.84 10.11
C GLY A 41 -9.56 12.70 11.31
N ARG A 42 -9.55 12.09 12.51
CA ARG A 42 -9.12 12.77 13.72
C ARG A 42 -7.62 13.03 13.71
N SER A 43 -7.20 14.09 14.38
CA SER A 43 -5.80 14.43 14.54
C SER A 43 -5.52 15.08 15.89
N ASP A 44 -4.27 15.03 16.31
CA ASP A 44 -3.73 15.77 17.44
C ASP A 44 -2.31 16.28 17.07
N VAL A 45 -1.63 16.91 17.97
CA VAL A 45 -0.30 17.49 17.73
C VAL A 45 0.76 16.48 17.29
N ASN A 46 0.57 15.20 17.61
CA ASN A 46 1.54 14.14 17.34
C ASN A 46 1.02 12.99 16.45
N TRP A 47 -0.19 13.06 15.94
CA TRP A 47 -0.75 11.99 15.12
C TRP A 47 -1.94 12.47 14.27
N THR A 48 -2.21 11.72 13.21
CA THR A 48 -3.38 11.93 12.33
C THR A 48 -3.90 10.60 11.83
N ASP A 49 -5.22 10.41 11.86
CA ASP A 49 -5.93 9.29 11.24
C ASP A 49 -6.26 9.61 9.78
N PHE A 50 -6.23 8.58 8.95
CA PHE A 50 -6.67 8.64 7.55
C PHE A 50 -7.61 7.49 7.19
N ASP A 51 -8.51 7.75 6.27
CA ASP A 51 -9.20 6.73 5.50
C ASP A 51 -8.31 6.34 4.30
N LEU A 52 -7.60 5.22 4.42
CA LEU A 52 -6.79 4.65 3.36
C LEU A 52 -7.60 3.61 2.59
N TYR A 53 -8.36 4.04 1.59
CA TYR A 53 -9.23 3.17 0.79
C TYR A 53 -10.17 2.30 1.64
N GLY A 54 -10.79 2.90 2.67
CA GLY A 54 -11.71 2.23 3.59
C GLY A 54 -11.05 1.57 4.80
N HIS A 55 -9.73 1.62 4.94
CA HIS A 55 -8.98 1.11 6.08
C HIS A 55 -8.51 2.25 6.99
N GLN A 56 -8.40 1.98 8.29
CA GLN A 56 -7.89 2.97 9.24
C GLN A 56 -6.36 2.97 9.23
N PHE A 57 -5.79 4.07 8.80
CA PHE A 57 -4.36 4.31 8.77
C PHE A 57 -3.99 5.47 9.70
N VAL A 58 -2.95 5.31 10.51
CA VAL A 58 -2.54 6.33 11.49
C VAL A 58 -1.05 6.64 11.32
N ILE A 59 -0.74 7.90 11.23
CA ILE A 59 0.65 8.37 11.30
C ILE A 59 0.93 8.98 12.68
N HIS A 60 2.07 8.61 13.27
CA HIS A 60 2.54 9.15 14.55
C HIS A 60 3.86 9.88 14.37
N LEU A 61 3.90 11.14 14.81
CA LEU A 61 5.12 11.93 14.80
C LEU A 61 6.15 11.34 15.78
N LYS A 62 7.34 11.06 15.27
CA LYS A 62 8.51 10.60 16.03
C LYS A 62 9.73 11.43 15.67
N PRO A 63 10.71 11.56 16.59
CA PRO A 63 12.00 12.14 16.24
C PRO A 63 12.64 11.35 15.08
N ARG A 64 13.25 12.06 14.13
CA ARG A 64 14.00 11.41 13.06
C ARG A 64 15.19 10.63 13.65
N PRO A 65 15.38 9.36 13.29
CA PRO A 65 16.54 8.59 13.74
C PRO A 65 17.85 9.28 13.32
N ILE A 66 18.88 9.17 14.15
CA ILE A 66 20.22 9.68 13.83
C ILE A 66 20.84 8.86 12.71
N GLU A 67 20.60 7.54 12.72
CA GLU A 67 21.03 6.62 11.66
C GLU A 67 19.93 6.51 10.58
N GLU A 68 20.36 6.38 9.33
CA GLU A 68 19.45 6.14 8.23
C GLU A 68 18.67 4.85 8.44
N VAL A 69 17.34 4.91 8.27
CA VAL A 69 16.48 3.73 8.34
C VAL A 69 16.83 2.81 7.18
N LYS A 70 17.43 1.67 7.46
CA LYS A 70 17.76 0.66 6.46
C LYS A 70 16.58 -0.26 6.26
N HIS A 71 16.11 -0.36 5.03
CA HIS A 71 15.15 -1.38 4.65
C HIS A 71 15.82 -2.75 4.54
N HIS A 72 15.13 -3.77 5.02
CA HIS A 72 15.44 -5.15 4.66
C HIS A 72 14.76 -5.49 3.34
N PHE A 73 15.40 -6.31 2.53
CA PHE A 73 14.87 -6.71 1.23
C PHE A 73 14.85 -8.23 1.10
N ASN A 74 13.81 -8.76 0.45
CA ASN A 74 13.74 -10.15 0.03
C ASN A 74 13.56 -10.23 -1.49
N PRO A 75 14.23 -11.17 -2.17
CA PRO A 75 14.01 -11.40 -3.59
C PRO A 75 12.63 -12.04 -3.81
N VAL A 76 11.81 -11.40 -4.64
CA VAL A 76 10.51 -11.91 -5.07
C VAL A 76 10.37 -11.65 -6.57
N ASP A 77 10.26 -12.72 -7.36
CA ASP A 77 10.06 -12.66 -8.81
C ASP A 77 11.01 -11.68 -9.55
N GLY A 78 12.30 -11.71 -9.19
CA GLY A 78 13.34 -10.89 -9.81
C GLY A 78 13.44 -9.45 -9.30
N HIS A 79 12.68 -9.07 -8.28
CA HIS A 79 12.75 -7.78 -7.62
C HIS A 79 13.16 -7.91 -6.15
N ASP A 80 13.92 -6.96 -5.66
CA ASP A 80 14.21 -6.81 -4.23
C ASP A 80 13.08 -6.04 -3.56
N VAL A 81 12.23 -6.75 -2.84
CA VAL A 81 11.04 -6.22 -2.18
C VAL A 81 11.38 -5.74 -0.78
N PRO A 82 11.08 -4.47 -0.42
CA PRO A 82 11.37 -3.95 0.92
C PRO A 82 10.45 -4.58 1.97
N ILE A 83 10.99 -4.83 3.17
CA ILE A 83 10.27 -5.38 4.32
C ILE A 83 10.59 -4.56 5.58
N PRO A 84 9.60 -4.11 6.37
CA PRO A 84 8.16 -4.24 6.11
C PRO A 84 7.67 -3.31 5.00
N HIS A 85 6.53 -3.65 4.43
CA HIS A 85 5.74 -2.76 3.60
C HIS A 85 4.24 -3.01 3.87
N PHE A 86 3.40 -2.06 3.48
CA PHE A 86 1.95 -2.16 3.58
C PHE A 86 1.28 -1.46 2.40
N GLY A 87 0.00 -1.72 2.21
CA GLY A 87 -0.81 -1.08 1.18
C GLY A 87 -2.14 -1.79 0.99
N VAL A 88 -2.81 -1.48 -0.10
CA VAL A 88 -4.14 -1.99 -0.39
C VAL A 88 -4.16 -2.68 -1.74
N VAL A 89 -4.93 -3.76 -1.83
CA VAL A 89 -5.29 -4.37 -3.10
C VAL A 89 -6.49 -3.59 -3.63
N LEU A 90 -6.27 -2.81 -4.68
CA LEU A 90 -7.25 -1.90 -5.27
C LEU A 90 -8.01 -2.59 -6.42
N GLU A 91 -9.16 -2.02 -6.77
CA GLU A 91 -9.78 -2.29 -8.07
C GLU A 91 -8.85 -1.86 -9.20
N TRP A 92 -8.95 -2.51 -10.37
CA TRP A 92 -8.02 -2.31 -11.48
C TRP A 92 -7.92 -0.84 -11.93
N HIS A 93 -9.06 -0.17 -12.06
CA HIS A 93 -9.10 1.23 -12.46
C HIS A 93 -8.54 2.18 -11.39
N GLU A 94 -8.81 1.92 -10.10
CA GLU A 94 -8.29 2.73 -8.98
C GLU A 94 -6.76 2.66 -8.90
N TRP A 95 -6.19 1.47 -9.15
CA TRP A 95 -4.75 1.27 -9.19
C TRP A 95 -4.11 2.13 -10.29
N HIS A 96 -4.68 2.15 -11.49
CA HIS A 96 -4.18 2.98 -12.59
C HIS A 96 -4.35 4.48 -12.35
N GLU A 97 -5.42 4.89 -11.67
CA GLU A 97 -5.58 6.29 -11.23
C GLU A 97 -4.52 6.68 -10.19
N LEU A 98 -4.23 5.80 -9.24
CA LEU A 98 -3.18 6.03 -8.26
C LEU A 98 -1.79 6.08 -8.92
N GLU A 99 -1.47 5.15 -9.82
CA GLU A 99 -0.25 5.17 -10.61
C GLU A 99 -0.03 6.53 -11.29
N LYS A 100 -1.06 7.04 -11.95
CA LYS A 100 -1.01 8.35 -12.62
C LYS A 100 -0.75 9.51 -11.65
N ARG A 101 -1.42 9.51 -10.50
CA ARG A 101 -1.20 10.54 -9.46
C ARG A 101 0.22 10.51 -8.92
N LEU A 102 0.74 9.33 -8.61
CA LEU A 102 2.11 9.15 -8.11
C LEU A 102 3.15 9.62 -9.13
N LYS A 103 3.00 9.29 -10.40
CA LYS A 103 3.87 9.79 -11.47
C LYS A 103 3.80 11.31 -11.60
N ASN A 104 2.62 11.90 -11.55
CA ASN A 104 2.43 13.35 -11.64
C ASN A 104 3.00 14.13 -10.45
N SER A 105 3.09 13.49 -9.27
CA SER A 105 3.68 14.09 -8.06
C SER A 105 5.18 13.87 -7.91
N ASN A 106 5.83 13.32 -8.94
CA ASN A 106 7.25 12.96 -8.92
C ASN A 106 7.61 12.00 -7.77
N THR A 107 6.68 11.11 -7.39
CA THR A 107 6.95 10.09 -6.38
C THR A 107 8.08 9.18 -6.84
N LYS A 108 9.02 8.92 -5.94
CA LYS A 108 10.14 8.03 -6.21
C LYS A 108 9.74 6.59 -5.96
N PHE A 109 9.69 5.78 -7.01
CA PHE A 109 9.41 4.35 -6.90
C PHE A 109 10.65 3.56 -6.49
N ILE A 110 10.45 2.56 -5.62
CA ILE A 110 11.43 1.50 -5.34
C ILE A 110 11.33 0.45 -6.45
N ILE A 111 10.09 0.09 -6.82
CA ILE A 111 9.76 -0.78 -7.95
C ILE A 111 8.75 -0.03 -8.78
N GLU A 112 9.13 0.29 -10.02
CA GLU A 112 8.27 0.98 -10.97
C GLU A 112 6.96 0.20 -11.20
N PRO A 113 5.84 0.91 -11.42
CA PRO A 113 4.58 0.27 -11.76
C PRO A 113 4.73 -0.69 -12.94
N TYR A 114 4.30 -1.95 -12.76
CA TYR A 114 4.32 -2.94 -13.82
C TYR A 114 3.23 -3.98 -13.66
N ILE A 115 2.93 -4.67 -14.77
CA ILE A 115 1.93 -5.74 -14.82
C ILE A 115 2.64 -7.08 -14.93
N ARG A 116 2.36 -7.98 -13.98
CA ARG A 116 2.85 -9.35 -13.93
C ARG A 116 1.86 -10.28 -14.61
N PHE A 117 2.35 -11.34 -15.21
CA PHE A 117 1.55 -12.40 -15.83
C PHE A 117 0.54 -11.88 -16.86
N LYS A 118 0.90 -10.83 -17.61
CA LYS A 118 0.02 -10.17 -18.58
C LYS A 118 -0.61 -11.16 -19.56
N GLY A 119 -1.94 -11.16 -19.63
CA GLY A 119 -2.72 -12.06 -20.47
C GLY A 119 -2.81 -13.49 -19.97
N LEU A 120 -2.35 -13.79 -18.75
CA LEU A 120 -2.40 -15.11 -18.11
C LEU A 120 -3.29 -15.08 -16.85
N PRO A 121 -3.74 -16.26 -16.35
CA PRO A 121 -4.35 -16.34 -15.03
C PRO A 121 -3.42 -15.76 -13.98
N GLY A 122 -3.98 -14.98 -13.04
CA GLY A 122 -3.19 -14.29 -12.03
C GLY A 122 -2.57 -12.97 -12.48
N GLU A 123 -2.97 -12.43 -13.65
CA GLU A 123 -2.55 -11.09 -14.08
C GLU A 123 -2.77 -10.07 -12.97
N GLN A 124 -1.70 -9.39 -12.57
CA GLN A 124 -1.72 -8.43 -11.48
C GLN A 124 -0.80 -7.25 -11.75
N ALA A 125 -1.20 -6.10 -11.25
CA ALA A 125 -0.40 -4.89 -11.26
C ALA A 125 0.19 -4.65 -9.87
N THR A 126 1.40 -4.12 -9.79
CA THR A 126 2.05 -3.75 -8.52
C THR A 126 2.97 -2.56 -8.72
N MET A 127 3.19 -1.82 -7.64
CA MET A 127 4.15 -0.74 -7.53
C MET A 127 4.58 -0.57 -6.08
N PHE A 128 5.85 -0.18 -5.86
CA PHE A 128 6.39 0.12 -4.54
C PHE A 128 7.00 1.50 -4.51
N PHE A 129 6.70 2.25 -3.48
CA PHE A 129 7.25 3.58 -3.26
C PHE A 129 7.39 3.88 -1.77
N LEU A 130 8.11 4.95 -1.44
CA LEU A 130 8.28 5.43 -0.08
C LEU A 130 7.37 6.64 0.17
N ASP A 131 6.86 6.73 1.41
CA ASP A 131 6.35 7.99 1.92
C ASP A 131 7.53 8.95 2.25
N PRO A 132 7.27 10.23 2.57
CA PRO A 132 8.34 11.17 2.90
C PRO A 132 9.20 10.79 4.10
N SER A 133 8.70 9.92 4.97
CA SER A 133 9.42 9.44 6.15
C SER A 133 10.16 8.12 5.92
N GLY A 134 10.07 7.55 4.71
CA GLY A 134 10.72 6.32 4.33
C GLY A 134 9.93 5.05 4.62
N ASN A 135 8.64 5.13 4.97
CA ASN A 135 7.80 3.95 5.06
C ASN A 135 7.54 3.40 3.66
N ALA A 136 7.72 2.08 3.48
CA ALA A 136 7.51 1.42 2.20
C ALA A 136 6.04 1.04 2.02
N LEU A 137 5.47 1.41 0.87
CA LEU A 137 4.11 1.08 0.48
C LEU A 137 4.12 0.22 -0.78
N GLU A 138 3.23 -0.79 -0.82
CA GLU A 138 2.90 -1.55 -2.02
C GLU A 138 1.43 -1.43 -2.33
N PHE A 139 1.08 -1.06 -3.55
CA PHE A 139 -0.30 -1.12 -4.03
C PHE A 139 -0.40 -2.13 -5.16
N LYS A 140 -1.36 -3.05 -5.00
CA LYS A 140 -1.63 -4.13 -5.95
C LYS A 140 -3.01 -4.00 -6.55
N SER A 141 -3.19 -4.63 -7.70
CA SER A 141 -4.50 -4.95 -8.25
C SER A 141 -4.43 -6.26 -9.01
N PHE A 142 -5.53 -6.99 -9.01
CA PHE A 142 -5.70 -8.21 -9.81
C PHE A 142 -6.74 -7.95 -10.88
N GLN A 143 -6.46 -8.36 -12.10
CA GLN A 143 -7.45 -8.32 -13.17
C GLN A 143 -8.68 -9.19 -12.83
N ASP A 144 -8.44 -10.30 -12.14
CA ASP A 144 -9.45 -11.14 -11.52
C ASP A 144 -9.14 -11.29 -10.03
N ILE A 145 -9.90 -10.62 -9.18
CA ILE A 145 -9.69 -10.61 -7.71
C ILE A 145 -9.76 -12.01 -7.09
N SER A 146 -10.42 -12.98 -7.73
CA SER A 146 -10.46 -14.36 -7.24
C SER A 146 -9.07 -15.02 -7.22
N GLN A 147 -8.11 -14.47 -7.95
CA GLN A 147 -6.72 -14.93 -8.04
C GLN A 147 -5.84 -14.46 -6.86
N LEU A 148 -6.35 -13.59 -5.99
CA LEU A 148 -5.58 -13.04 -4.86
C LEU A 148 -4.95 -14.12 -3.96
N PHE A 149 -5.65 -15.24 -3.78
CA PHE A 149 -5.19 -16.38 -2.98
C PHE A 149 -5.06 -17.65 -3.79
N ALA A 150 -4.89 -17.55 -5.11
CA ALA A 150 -4.65 -18.70 -5.96
C ALA A 150 -3.27 -19.33 -5.65
N VAL A 151 -3.20 -20.66 -5.75
CA VAL A 151 -1.98 -21.45 -5.57
C VAL A 151 -1.61 -22.15 -6.88
#